data_cf18ccb41b5ebc4d830f3295e900215f
#
_entry.id   cf18ccb41b5ebc4d830f3295e900215f
#
_cell.length_a   1.000
_cell.length_b   1.000
_cell.length_c   1.000
_cell.angle_alpha   90.00
_cell.angle_beta   90.00
_cell.angle_gamma   90.00
#
_symmetry.space_group_name_H-M   'P 1'
#
loop_
_entity.id
_entity.type
_entity.pdbx_description
1 polymer ?
#
loop_
_entity_poly.entity_id
_entity_poly.type
_entity_poly.pdbx_seq_one_letter_code
_entity_poly.pdbx_strand_id
1 'polypeptide(L)'
;MTDSRKRLFTGLQPSGTLHIGNYFGALAPLARLATLPDEYDGIILMVADLHALTTLRNPPELKQNIFSIVKDYLAVLGNGSKNVLIFKQSDVLQHTELTWILNCVITQSFLEMGHAFKDKKARGLEANFGLLDYPVLMASDILLYTDKKH
;
A
#
# COMPACT_ATOMS: atom_id res chain seq x y z
N MET A 1 -11.72 -11.04 -29.17
CA MET A 1 -10.46 -11.12 -28.40
C MET A 1 -10.59 -10.13 -27.26
N THR A 2 -10.82 -10.59 -26.04
CA THR A 2 -10.89 -9.70 -24.87
C THR A 2 -9.46 -9.28 -24.56
N ASP A 3 -9.18 -8.00 -24.82
CA ASP A 3 -7.92 -7.34 -24.45
C ASP A 3 -7.76 -7.43 -22.92
N SER A 4 -6.96 -8.38 -22.45
CA SER A 4 -6.68 -8.60 -21.04
C SER A 4 -5.43 -7.84 -20.62
N ARG A 5 -5.42 -6.51 -20.84
CA ARG A 5 -4.36 -5.68 -20.33
C ARG A 5 -4.30 -5.81 -18.80
N LYS A 6 -3.09 -5.87 -18.27
CA LYS A 6 -2.85 -6.02 -16.83
C LYS A 6 -3.12 -4.71 -16.12
N ARG A 7 -3.68 -4.76 -14.90
CA ARG A 7 -3.66 -3.63 -13.98
C ARG A 7 -2.44 -3.74 -13.08
N LEU A 8 -1.81 -2.61 -12.81
CA LEU A 8 -0.75 -2.51 -11.84
C LEU A 8 -1.30 -1.85 -10.56
N PHE A 9 -1.17 -2.53 -9.44
CA PHE A 9 -1.50 -1.99 -8.13
C PHE A 9 -0.24 -1.92 -7.28
N THR A 10 0.01 -0.78 -6.65
CA THR A 10 1.11 -0.60 -5.69
C THR A 10 0.73 0.45 -4.65
N GLY A 11 1.41 0.44 -3.51
CA GLY A 11 1.19 1.43 -2.46
C GLY A 11 2.44 1.68 -1.63
N LEU A 12 2.56 2.91 -1.12
CA LEU A 12 3.61 3.27 -0.18
C LEU A 12 3.00 3.87 1.09
N GLN A 13 3.63 3.58 2.22
CA GLN A 13 3.23 4.15 3.50
C GLN A 13 3.72 5.60 3.62
N PRO A 14 2.88 6.55 4.08
CA PRO A 14 3.28 7.93 4.38
C PRO A 14 4.03 7.98 5.73
N SER A 15 5.19 7.32 5.82
CA SER A 15 5.99 7.18 7.04
C SER A 15 7.08 8.24 7.21
N GLY A 16 7.03 9.30 6.42
CA GLY A 16 7.99 10.40 6.41
C GLY A 16 8.46 10.78 5.01
N THR A 17 9.61 11.46 4.94
CA THR A 17 10.20 11.87 3.66
C THR A 17 10.67 10.64 2.87
N LEU A 18 10.31 10.59 1.59
CA LEU A 18 10.78 9.55 0.69
C LEU A 18 12.30 9.60 0.57
N HIS A 19 12.93 8.46 0.64
CA HIS A 19 14.37 8.32 0.43
C HIS A 19 14.67 7.68 -0.92
N ILE A 20 15.93 7.71 -1.32
CA ILE A 20 16.40 7.22 -2.62
C ILE A 20 16.00 5.76 -2.90
N GLY A 21 15.88 4.92 -1.87
CA GLY A 21 15.40 3.54 -2.00
C GLY A 21 13.93 3.45 -2.42
N ASN A 22 13.06 4.34 -1.91
CA ASN A 22 11.66 4.43 -2.36
C ASN A 22 11.59 4.88 -3.83
N TYR A 23 12.45 5.84 -4.20
CA TYR A 23 12.50 6.33 -5.57
C TYR A 23 12.88 5.23 -6.55
N PHE A 24 14.03 4.59 -6.37
CA PHE A 24 14.50 3.55 -7.29
C PHE A 24 13.74 2.22 -7.17
N GLY A 25 13.27 1.86 -5.97
CA GLY A 25 12.58 0.60 -5.72
C GLY A 25 11.13 0.58 -6.17
N ALA A 26 10.45 1.74 -6.20
CA ALA A 26 9.04 1.81 -6.51
C ALA A 26 8.66 2.91 -7.50
N LEU A 27 9.04 4.17 -7.25
CA LEU A 27 8.49 5.29 -8.00
C LEU A 27 9.07 5.43 -9.41
N ALA A 28 10.37 5.24 -9.60
CA ALA A 28 10.99 5.35 -10.92
C ALA A 28 10.51 4.24 -11.88
N PRO A 29 10.42 2.95 -11.47
CA PRO A 29 9.77 1.93 -12.29
C PRO A 29 8.31 2.27 -12.63
N LEU A 30 7.54 2.75 -11.63
CA LEU A 30 6.15 3.15 -11.83
C LEU A 30 6.01 4.29 -12.85
N ALA A 31 6.82 5.32 -12.72
CA ALA A 31 6.81 6.47 -13.64
C ALA A 31 7.12 6.03 -15.08
N ARG A 32 8.06 5.10 -15.26
CA ARG A 32 8.34 4.51 -16.58
C ARG A 32 7.13 3.75 -17.13
N LEU A 33 6.48 2.91 -16.32
CA LEU A 33 5.30 2.14 -16.73
C LEU A 33 4.12 3.05 -17.05
N ALA A 34 3.96 4.16 -16.33
CA ALA A 34 2.90 5.15 -16.57
C ALA A 34 3.00 5.85 -17.94
N THR A 35 4.17 5.78 -18.59
CA THR A 35 4.36 6.30 -19.96
C THR A 35 4.09 5.26 -21.05
N LEU A 36 3.74 4.02 -20.69
CA LEU A 36 3.48 2.90 -21.58
C LEU A 36 1.99 2.49 -21.55
N PRO A 37 1.08 3.31 -22.10
CA PRO A 37 -0.37 3.13 -21.92
C PRO A 37 -0.90 1.84 -22.56
N ASP A 38 -0.17 1.25 -23.50
CA ASP A 38 -0.62 0.04 -24.22
C ASP A 38 -0.36 -1.26 -23.45
N GLU A 39 0.47 -1.23 -22.41
CA GLU A 39 0.81 -2.42 -21.63
C GLU A 39 -0.15 -2.65 -20.45
N TYR A 40 -0.74 -1.59 -19.92
CA TYR A 40 -1.60 -1.63 -18.74
C TYR A 40 -2.94 -0.93 -18.97
N ASP A 41 -4.01 -1.55 -18.48
CA ASP A 41 -5.38 -1.01 -18.51
C ASP A 41 -5.62 0.03 -17.40
N GLY A 42 -4.66 0.20 -16.52
CA GLY A 42 -4.63 1.21 -15.46
C GLY A 42 -3.54 0.93 -14.44
N ILE A 43 -3.05 2.01 -13.86
CA ILE A 43 -2.10 1.98 -12.76
C ILE A 43 -2.79 2.58 -11.55
N ILE A 44 -2.80 1.85 -10.45
CA ILE A 44 -3.40 2.25 -9.19
C ILE A 44 -2.30 2.43 -8.15
N LEU A 45 -2.16 3.64 -7.63
CA LEU A 45 -1.16 4.01 -6.65
C LEU A 45 -1.83 4.44 -5.34
N MET A 46 -1.72 3.60 -4.33
CA MET A 46 -2.34 3.81 -3.04
C MET A 46 -1.39 4.52 -2.07
N VAL A 47 -1.91 5.51 -1.34
CA VAL A 47 -1.28 6.01 -0.12
C VAL A 47 -1.75 5.14 1.04
N ALA A 48 -0.88 4.29 1.56
CA ALA A 48 -1.19 3.28 2.56
C ALA A 48 -1.19 3.87 3.98
N ASP A 49 -2.14 4.77 4.25
CA ASP A 49 -2.23 5.51 5.50
C ASP A 49 -2.67 4.65 6.69
N LEU A 50 -3.50 3.63 6.48
CA LEU A 50 -3.86 2.69 7.55
C LEU A 50 -2.65 1.83 7.97
N HIS A 51 -1.81 1.41 7.03
CA HIS A 51 -0.57 0.72 7.35
C HIS A 51 0.39 1.61 8.16
N ALA A 52 0.43 2.91 7.89
CA ALA A 52 1.27 3.84 8.62
C ALA A 52 0.92 3.91 10.11
N LEU A 53 -0.35 3.69 10.50
CA LEU A 53 -0.81 3.70 11.89
C LEU A 53 -0.12 2.63 12.77
N THR A 54 0.48 1.61 12.18
CA THR A 54 1.25 0.60 12.92
C THR A 54 2.44 1.20 13.67
N THR A 55 2.96 2.32 13.17
CA THR A 55 4.14 3.02 13.73
C THR A 55 3.91 4.48 14.01
N LEU A 56 3.11 5.18 13.22
CA LEU A 56 2.84 6.61 13.31
C LEU A 56 1.42 6.86 13.82
N ARG A 57 1.31 7.35 15.06
CA ARG A 57 0.02 7.58 15.76
C ARG A 57 -0.28 9.06 16.00
N ASN A 58 0.49 9.95 15.41
CA ASN A 58 0.29 11.41 15.50
C ASN A 58 -0.55 11.89 14.30
N PRO A 59 -1.84 12.27 14.49
CA PRO A 59 -2.71 12.61 13.37
C PRO A 59 -2.24 13.83 12.55
N PRO A 60 -1.77 14.94 13.14
CA PRO A 60 -1.20 16.05 12.38
C PRO A 60 -0.02 15.64 11.51
N GLU A 61 0.90 14.85 12.05
CA GLU A 61 2.08 14.35 11.33
C GLU A 61 1.68 13.39 10.19
N LEU A 62 0.77 12.45 10.45
CA LEU A 62 0.25 11.55 9.43
C LEU A 62 -0.38 12.33 8.27
N LYS A 63 -1.20 13.34 8.58
CA LYS A 63 -1.81 14.19 7.57
C LYS A 63 -0.76 14.92 6.73
N GLN A 64 0.27 15.48 7.36
CA GLN A 64 1.37 16.14 6.65
C GLN A 64 2.13 15.17 5.75
N ASN A 65 2.41 13.96 6.23
CA ASN A 65 3.11 12.92 5.47
C ASN A 65 2.29 12.44 4.27
N ILE A 66 0.95 12.32 4.40
CA ILE A 66 0.06 12.01 3.28
C ILE A 66 0.15 13.09 2.19
N PHE A 67 0.12 14.36 2.56
CA PHE A 67 0.27 15.44 1.58
C PHE A 67 1.67 15.45 0.93
N SER A 68 2.71 15.16 1.70
CA SER A 68 4.08 15.11 1.18
C SER A 68 4.23 13.99 0.15
N ILE A 69 3.82 12.78 0.48
CA ILE A 69 3.97 11.62 -0.42
C ILE A 69 3.16 11.79 -1.72
N VAL A 70 1.97 12.41 -1.67
CA VAL A 70 1.19 12.70 -2.87
C VAL A 70 1.91 13.71 -3.77
N LYS A 71 2.53 14.75 -3.19
CA LYS A 71 3.37 15.69 -3.97
C LYS A 71 4.53 14.98 -4.63
N ASP A 72 5.21 14.09 -3.90
CA ASP A 72 6.32 13.31 -4.44
C ASP A 72 5.86 12.38 -5.57
N TYR A 73 4.70 11.75 -5.43
CA TYR A 73 4.08 10.95 -6.50
C TYR A 73 3.85 11.77 -7.76
N LEU A 74 3.21 12.93 -7.62
CA LEU A 74 2.93 13.81 -8.75
C LEU A 74 4.20 14.35 -9.41
N ALA A 75 5.21 14.70 -8.61
CA ALA A 75 6.49 15.18 -9.11
C ALA A 75 7.24 14.11 -9.92
N VAL A 76 7.24 12.87 -9.45
CA VAL A 76 7.93 11.76 -10.14
C VAL A 76 7.17 11.30 -11.37
N LEU A 77 5.84 11.22 -11.29
CA LEU A 77 4.99 10.78 -12.42
C LEU A 77 4.92 11.81 -13.55
N GLY A 78 5.02 13.10 -13.23
CA GLY A 78 4.94 14.16 -14.24
C GLY A 78 3.72 14.01 -15.16
N ASN A 79 3.96 14.02 -16.48
CA ASN A 79 2.90 13.82 -17.48
C ASN A 79 2.26 12.41 -17.45
N GLY A 80 2.94 11.40 -16.90
CA GLY A 80 2.43 10.05 -16.70
C GLY A 80 1.30 9.98 -15.67
N SER A 81 1.15 11.00 -14.81
CA SER A 81 0.10 11.03 -13.77
C SER A 81 -1.33 10.88 -14.30
N LYS A 82 -1.57 11.23 -15.56
CA LYS A 82 -2.88 11.10 -16.22
C LYS A 82 -3.35 9.64 -16.35
N ASN A 83 -2.43 8.69 -16.34
CA ASN A 83 -2.69 7.26 -16.48
C ASN A 83 -2.68 6.54 -15.12
N VAL A 84 -2.52 7.28 -14.02
CA VAL A 84 -2.40 6.74 -12.68
C VAL A 84 -3.54 7.23 -11.81
N LEU A 85 -4.31 6.30 -11.24
CA LEU A 85 -5.27 6.60 -10.19
C LEU A 85 -4.52 6.65 -8.85
N ILE A 86 -4.50 7.82 -8.22
CA ILE A 86 -3.92 7.99 -6.88
C ILE A 86 -5.07 8.12 -5.88
N PHE A 87 -5.05 7.32 -4.82
CA PHE A 87 -6.05 7.39 -3.75
C PHE A 87 -5.43 7.09 -2.38
N LYS A 88 -6.13 7.46 -1.33
CA LYS A 88 -5.76 7.14 0.05
C LYS A 88 -6.49 5.88 0.51
N GLN A 89 -5.80 4.93 1.10
CA GLN A 89 -6.34 3.65 1.53
C GLN A 89 -7.59 3.80 2.40
N SER A 90 -7.58 4.73 3.35
CA SER A 90 -8.71 4.98 4.25
C SER A 90 -9.95 5.60 3.57
N ASP A 91 -9.86 6.05 2.31
CA ASP A 91 -11.03 6.54 1.56
C ASP A 91 -11.88 5.39 0.97
N VAL A 92 -11.33 4.16 0.96
CA VAL A 92 -12.01 2.95 0.48
C VAL A 92 -12.24 2.01 1.66
N LEU A 93 -13.43 2.08 2.26
CA LEU A 93 -13.76 1.35 3.51
C LEU A 93 -13.66 -0.18 3.36
N GLN A 94 -13.81 -0.68 2.14
CA GLN A 94 -13.75 -2.10 1.82
C GLN A 94 -12.41 -2.76 2.21
N HIS A 95 -11.32 -2.00 2.29
CA HIS A 95 -10.03 -2.49 2.79
C HIS A 95 -10.17 -3.04 4.21
N THR A 96 -10.79 -2.27 5.10
CA THR A 96 -11.01 -2.69 6.50
C THR A 96 -12.12 -3.73 6.65
N GLU A 97 -13.16 -3.65 5.82
CA GLU A 97 -14.25 -4.64 5.82
C GLU A 97 -13.74 -6.02 5.41
N LEU A 98 -12.96 -6.11 4.34
CA LEU A 98 -12.37 -7.37 3.89
C LEU A 98 -11.32 -7.87 4.90
N THR A 99 -10.53 -6.98 5.49
CA THR A 99 -9.60 -7.33 6.57
C THR A 99 -10.32 -8.01 7.72
N TRP A 100 -11.47 -7.47 8.15
CA TRP A 100 -12.27 -8.09 9.20
C TRP A 100 -12.74 -9.50 8.84
N ILE A 101 -13.23 -9.69 7.61
CA ILE A 101 -13.67 -11.01 7.12
C ILE A 101 -12.50 -12.00 7.13
N LEU A 102 -11.32 -11.59 6.64
CA LEU A 102 -10.14 -12.44 6.62
C LEU A 102 -9.66 -12.77 8.04
N ASN A 103 -9.76 -11.82 8.97
CA ASN A 103 -9.40 -12.03 10.38
C ASN A 103 -10.30 -13.06 11.07
N CYS A 104 -11.52 -13.27 10.58
CA CYS A 104 -12.39 -14.32 11.10
C CYS A 104 -12.00 -15.74 10.67
N VAL A 105 -11.11 -15.88 9.70
CA VAL A 105 -10.66 -17.20 9.17
C VAL A 105 -9.19 -17.50 9.40
N ILE A 106 -8.36 -16.47 9.62
CA ILE A 106 -6.93 -16.65 9.90
C ILE A 106 -6.68 -16.89 11.39
N THR A 107 -5.65 -17.65 11.72
CA THR A 107 -5.28 -17.90 13.13
C THR A 107 -4.19 -16.95 13.60
N GLN A 108 -4.23 -16.59 14.89
CA GLN A 108 -3.19 -15.77 15.53
C GLN A 108 -1.79 -16.39 15.37
N SER A 109 -1.67 -17.71 15.55
CA SER A 109 -0.40 -18.42 15.43
C SER A 109 0.20 -18.33 14.03
N PHE A 110 -0.60 -18.24 12.99
CA PHE A 110 -0.13 -17.98 11.63
C PHE A 110 0.42 -16.56 11.49
N LEU A 111 -0.27 -15.56 12.02
CA LEU A 111 0.20 -14.16 11.97
C LEU A 111 1.49 -13.94 12.77
N GLU A 112 1.65 -14.62 13.89
CA GLU A 112 2.86 -14.57 14.71
C GLU A 112 4.12 -15.12 14.01
N MET A 113 3.97 -15.81 12.88
CA MET A 113 5.12 -16.22 12.05
C MET A 113 5.73 -15.05 11.27
N GLY A 114 5.05 -13.91 11.16
CA GLY A 114 5.50 -12.73 10.44
C GLY A 114 6.84 -12.18 10.97
N HIS A 115 7.75 -11.86 10.06
CA HIS A 115 9.11 -11.39 10.42
C HIS A 115 9.09 -10.09 11.22
N ALA A 116 8.31 -9.10 10.81
CA ALA A 116 8.26 -7.78 11.47
C ALA A 116 7.77 -7.87 12.92
N PHE A 117 6.80 -8.74 13.20
CA PHE A 117 6.30 -9.00 14.54
C PHE A 117 7.36 -9.69 15.40
N LYS A 118 8.01 -10.72 14.85
CA LYS A 118 9.10 -11.46 15.54
C LYS A 118 10.28 -10.57 15.88
N ASP A 119 10.75 -9.77 14.94
CA ASP A 119 11.87 -8.86 15.14
C ASP A 119 11.60 -7.86 16.27
N LYS A 120 10.39 -7.27 16.29
CA LYS A 120 10.03 -6.30 17.32
C LYS A 120 9.93 -6.96 18.68
N LYS A 121 9.35 -8.16 18.75
CA LYS A 121 9.29 -8.95 19.98
C LYS A 121 10.67 -9.38 20.47
N ALA A 122 11.55 -9.80 19.57
CA ALA A 122 12.93 -10.19 19.90
C ALA A 122 13.77 -9.03 20.47
N ARG A 123 13.46 -7.78 20.05
CA ARG A 123 14.10 -6.56 20.58
C ARG A 123 13.48 -6.08 21.91
N GLY A 124 12.52 -6.80 22.48
CA GLY A 124 11.83 -6.41 23.70
C GLY A 124 10.96 -5.14 23.56
N LEU A 125 10.60 -4.78 22.32
CA LEU A 125 9.77 -3.61 22.04
C LEU A 125 8.29 -4.00 22.05
N GLU A 126 7.45 -3.08 22.51
CA GLU A 126 6.00 -3.25 22.45
C GLU A 126 5.52 -3.35 21.00
N ALA A 127 4.90 -4.46 20.65
CA ALA A 127 4.28 -4.67 19.35
C ALA A 127 2.76 -4.51 19.49
N ASN A 128 2.19 -3.49 18.83
CA ASN A 128 0.74 -3.32 18.80
C ASN A 128 0.08 -4.37 17.90
N PHE A 129 -1.24 -4.53 18.08
CA PHE A 129 -2.01 -5.50 17.28
C PHE A 129 -1.95 -5.21 15.78
N GLY A 130 -1.96 -3.94 15.36
CA GLY A 130 -1.82 -3.58 13.95
C GLY A 130 -0.52 -4.08 13.31
N LEU A 131 0.58 -4.18 14.09
CA LEU A 131 1.83 -4.77 13.59
C LEU A 131 1.74 -6.30 13.46
N LEU A 132 0.88 -6.97 14.20
CA LEU A 132 0.59 -8.38 14.01
C LEU A 132 -0.32 -8.59 12.80
N ASP A 133 -1.30 -7.70 12.61
CA ASP A 133 -2.42 -7.84 11.67
C ASP A 133 -2.17 -7.21 10.29
N TYR A 134 -1.14 -6.35 10.13
CA TYR A 134 -0.90 -5.69 8.85
C TYR A 134 -0.79 -6.62 7.64
N PRO A 135 -0.36 -7.90 7.73
CA PRO A 135 -0.35 -8.80 6.57
C PRO A 135 -1.75 -9.13 6.07
N VAL A 136 -2.76 -9.13 6.96
CA VAL A 136 -4.16 -9.34 6.59
C VAL A 136 -4.72 -8.13 5.87
N LEU A 137 -4.44 -6.93 6.37
CA LEU A 137 -4.78 -5.68 5.69
C LEU A 137 -4.10 -5.61 4.29
N MET A 138 -2.84 -5.99 4.19
CA MET A 138 -2.14 -6.05 2.90
C MET A 138 -2.76 -7.08 1.94
N ALA A 139 -3.19 -8.24 2.44
CA ALA A 139 -3.91 -9.21 1.63
C ALA A 139 -5.23 -8.64 1.10
N SER A 140 -5.95 -7.89 1.93
CA SER A 140 -7.18 -7.19 1.53
C SER A 140 -6.90 -6.15 0.44
N ASP A 141 -5.82 -5.37 0.58
CA ASP A 141 -5.39 -4.38 -0.41
C ASP A 141 -5.17 -5.02 -1.78
N ILE A 142 -4.56 -6.20 -1.82
CA ILE A 142 -4.27 -6.91 -3.07
C ILE A 142 -5.54 -7.54 -3.65
N LEU A 143 -6.33 -8.23 -2.82
CA LEU A 143 -7.49 -8.99 -3.27
C LEU A 143 -8.60 -8.11 -3.83
N LEU A 144 -8.79 -6.89 -3.30
CA LEU A 144 -9.80 -5.95 -3.78
C LEU A 144 -9.59 -5.51 -5.23
N TYR A 145 -8.35 -5.51 -5.71
CA TYR A 145 -8.00 -5.05 -7.07
C TYR A 145 -7.60 -6.18 -8.01
N THR A 146 -7.71 -7.43 -7.56
CA THR A 146 -7.40 -8.59 -8.39
C THR A 146 -8.58 -8.94 -9.29
N ASP A 147 -8.37 -8.97 -10.60
CA ASP A 147 -9.39 -9.41 -11.55
C ASP A 147 -9.65 -10.91 -11.46
N LYS A 148 -10.93 -11.30 -11.47
CA LYS A 148 -11.40 -12.71 -11.44
C LYS A 148 -11.17 -13.47 -12.77
N LYS A 149 -10.23 -13.08 -13.61
CA LYS A 149 -9.92 -13.81 -14.83
C LYS A 149 -8.73 -14.73 -14.59
N HIS A 150 -9.05 -15.92 -14.15
CA HIS A 150 -8.22 -17.11 -14.31
C HIS A 150 -8.87 -18.03 -15.33
#